data_1f20fa16c177515a532c7a0b0e29721d
#
_entry.id   1f20fa16c177515a532c7a0b0e29721d
#
_cell.length_a   1.000
_cell.length_b   1.000
_cell.length_c   1.000
_cell.angle_alpha   90.00
_cell.angle_beta   90.00
_cell.angle_gamma   90.00
#
_symmetry.space_group_name_H-M   'P 1'
#
loop_
_entity.id
_entity.type
_entity.pdbx_description
1 polymer ?
#
loop_
_entity_poly.entity_id
_entity_poly.type
_entity_poly.pdbx_seq_one_letter_code
_entity_poly.pdbx_strand_id
1 'polypeptide(L)'
;MHRVSRALVVASVLAGVALGSPSVHAQAKGAPVNSSFAPVPAPILQGKKAFISFELGDVSSFPSTYSGGPERAYNEFYQGMQQWGRYQLVADPKDADVIFAIRFVDSPGLSHPQIRLGIMDPHGAIALWGFAEEINAAVRKKNRDASFSATITQVVSDVQQLLATGGGPAQP
;
A
#
# COMPACT_ATOMS: atom_id res chain seq x y z
N MET A 1 75.59 11.28 -1.80
CA MET A 1 76.59 10.30 -2.32
C MET A 1 75.81 9.33 -3.19
N HIS A 2 76.09 9.44 -4.49
CA HIS A 2 76.38 8.38 -5.48
C HIS A 2 75.32 7.28 -5.64
N ARG A 3 74.89 6.81 -6.81
CA ARG A 3 75.29 6.93 -8.27
C ARG A 3 74.12 6.37 -9.05
N VAL A 4 73.68 6.99 -10.04
CA VAL A 4 73.68 6.80 -11.48
C VAL A 4 74.14 5.40 -12.00
N SER A 5 73.27 4.76 -12.82
CA SER A 5 73.54 3.94 -14.01
C SER A 5 72.21 3.58 -14.65
N ARG A 6 71.85 4.01 -15.75
CA ARG A 6 72.11 3.91 -17.22
C ARG A 6 72.21 2.48 -17.75
N ALA A 7 71.40 2.20 -18.70
CA ALA A 7 71.54 1.49 -19.96
C ALA A 7 70.35 0.52 -20.16
N LEU A 8 69.81 0.18 -21.26
CA LEU A 8 69.99 0.47 -22.69
C LEU A 8 68.85 -0.24 -23.43
N VAL A 9 68.29 0.43 -24.36
CA VAL A 9 67.53 0.08 -25.55
C VAL A 9 67.61 -1.39 -26.03
N VAL A 10 66.45 -2.00 -26.33
CA VAL A 10 66.29 -2.76 -27.60
C VAL A 10 64.85 -2.62 -28.08
N ALA A 11 64.76 -2.13 -29.31
CA ALA A 11 63.52 -2.05 -30.09
C ALA A 11 63.19 -3.41 -30.70
N SER A 12 61.92 -3.79 -30.66
CA SER A 12 61.43 -4.81 -31.60
C SER A 12 60.01 -4.41 -32.04
N VAL A 13 59.94 -3.97 -33.26
CA VAL A 13 58.74 -3.72 -34.03
C VAL A 13 58.14 -5.05 -34.40
N LEU A 14 56.91 -5.33 -34.00
CA LEU A 14 56.09 -6.36 -34.64
C LEU A 14 54.73 -5.76 -34.92
N ALA A 15 54.46 -5.52 -36.16
CA ALA A 15 53.19 -5.09 -36.70
C ALA A 15 52.18 -6.27 -36.59
N GLY A 16 51.21 -6.15 -35.73
CA GLY A 16 50.04 -7.02 -35.66
C GLY A 16 48.78 -6.23 -36.02
N VAL A 17 48.32 -6.41 -37.25
CA VAL A 17 47.01 -5.89 -37.68
C VAL A 17 45.94 -6.72 -37.00
N ALA A 18 45.40 -6.24 -35.90
CA ALA A 18 44.18 -6.79 -35.28
C ALA A 18 42.99 -6.03 -35.83
N LEU A 19 42.22 -6.71 -36.68
CA LEU A 19 40.88 -6.29 -37.09
C LEU A 19 39.98 -6.27 -35.85
N GLY A 20 39.94 -5.14 -35.19
CA GLY A 20 39.02 -4.89 -34.10
C GLY A 20 37.62 -4.70 -34.67
N SER A 21 36.75 -5.72 -34.54
CA SER A 21 35.33 -5.57 -34.75
C SER A 21 34.78 -4.56 -33.73
N PRO A 22 34.10 -3.50 -34.15
CA PRO A 22 33.40 -2.65 -33.21
C PRO A 22 32.25 -3.45 -32.58
N SER A 23 32.40 -3.87 -31.34
CA SER A 23 31.28 -4.32 -30.53
C SER A 23 30.36 -3.14 -30.34
N VAL A 24 29.38 -3.01 -31.19
CA VAL A 24 28.23 -2.13 -30.98
C VAL A 24 27.49 -2.70 -29.77
N HIS A 25 27.85 -2.23 -28.60
CA HIS A 25 26.96 -2.34 -27.44
C HIS A 25 25.77 -1.45 -27.76
N ALA A 26 24.76 -2.02 -28.42
CA ALA A 26 23.44 -1.45 -28.43
C ALA A 26 23.01 -1.44 -26.96
N GLN A 27 23.21 -0.29 -26.28
CA GLN A 27 22.47 0.02 -25.06
C GLN A 27 21.01 -0.06 -25.46
N ALA A 28 20.39 -1.19 -25.14
CA ALA A 28 18.95 -1.29 -25.14
C ALA A 28 18.48 -0.15 -24.25
N LYS A 29 18.03 0.93 -24.89
CA LYS A 29 17.34 2.03 -24.25
C LYS A 29 16.18 1.36 -23.53
N GLY A 30 16.32 1.16 -22.22
CA GLY A 30 15.31 0.50 -21.41
C GLY A 30 13.98 1.15 -21.74
N ALA A 31 13.07 0.36 -22.28
CA ALA A 31 11.70 0.82 -22.43
C ALA A 31 11.30 1.39 -21.08
N PRO A 32 10.62 2.55 -21.02
CA PRO A 32 10.13 3.07 -19.77
C PRO A 32 9.37 1.94 -19.11
N VAL A 33 9.80 1.53 -17.91
CA VAL A 33 9.04 0.61 -17.09
C VAL A 33 7.78 1.40 -16.77
N ASN A 34 6.74 1.20 -17.57
CA ASN A 34 5.41 1.65 -17.21
C ASN A 34 5.10 0.91 -15.91
N SER A 35 5.30 1.58 -14.79
CA SER A 35 4.76 1.16 -13.50
C SER A 35 3.24 1.31 -13.57
N SER A 36 2.60 0.46 -14.38
CA SER A 36 1.15 0.35 -14.33
C SER A 36 0.84 -0.35 -13.02
N PHE A 37 0.30 0.39 -12.07
CA PHE A 37 -0.33 -0.21 -10.90
C PHE A 37 -1.36 -1.24 -11.37
N ALA A 38 -1.53 -2.31 -10.59
CA ALA A 38 -2.57 -3.28 -10.87
C ALA A 38 -3.94 -2.56 -11.03
N PRO A 39 -4.75 -2.92 -12.02
CA PRO A 39 -6.02 -2.27 -12.24
C PRO A 39 -6.93 -2.48 -11.02
N VAL A 40 -7.58 -1.41 -10.60
CA VAL A 40 -8.55 -1.49 -9.50
C VAL A 40 -9.77 -2.28 -9.97
N PRO A 41 -10.22 -3.30 -9.22
CA PRO A 41 -11.36 -4.12 -9.59
C PRO A 41 -12.65 -3.33 -9.81
N ALA A 42 -13.39 -3.70 -10.85
CA ALA A 42 -14.61 -3.01 -11.25
C ALA A 42 -15.67 -2.85 -10.13
N PRO A 43 -15.92 -3.81 -9.24
CA PRO A 43 -16.85 -3.61 -8.13
C PRO A 43 -16.49 -2.45 -7.23
N ILE A 44 -15.19 -2.18 -7.03
CA ILE A 44 -14.73 -1.03 -6.24
C ILE A 44 -15.01 0.29 -6.96
N LEU A 45 -14.71 0.35 -8.26
CA LEU A 45 -14.84 1.58 -9.06
C LEU A 45 -16.30 1.91 -9.39
N GLN A 46 -17.07 0.91 -9.76
CA GLN A 46 -18.41 1.06 -10.34
C GLN A 46 -19.52 0.85 -9.31
N GLY A 47 -19.24 0.15 -8.23
CA GLY A 47 -20.18 -0.11 -7.14
C GLY A 47 -20.76 1.18 -6.58
N LYS A 48 -22.03 1.15 -6.24
CA LYS A 48 -22.79 2.27 -5.64
C LYS A 48 -23.23 2.00 -4.23
N LYS A 49 -23.41 0.73 -3.88
CA LYS A 49 -23.85 0.27 -2.57
C LYS A 49 -22.72 -0.46 -1.87
N ALA A 50 -22.50 -0.14 -0.61
CA ALA A 50 -21.49 -0.80 0.21
C ALA A 50 -22.07 -1.29 1.53
N PHE A 51 -21.68 -2.50 1.91
CA PHE A 51 -21.88 -3.01 3.25
C PHE A 51 -20.56 -2.89 4.02
N ILE A 52 -20.63 -2.41 5.26
CA ILE A 52 -19.46 -2.37 6.15
C ILE A 52 -19.60 -3.51 7.14
N SER A 53 -18.67 -4.46 7.08
CA SER A 53 -18.60 -5.62 7.96
C SER A 53 -17.74 -5.29 9.18
N PHE A 54 -18.29 -5.57 10.35
CA PHE A 54 -17.50 -5.62 11.58
C PHE A 54 -16.78 -6.97 11.66
N GLU A 55 -15.46 -6.94 11.66
CA GLU A 55 -14.65 -8.11 11.98
C GLU A 55 -14.12 -8.00 13.42
N LEU A 56 -14.34 -9.05 14.20
CA LEU A 56 -13.79 -9.12 15.54
C LEU A 56 -12.26 -9.24 15.46
N GLY A 57 -11.59 -8.16 15.83
CA GLY A 57 -10.13 -8.11 15.95
C GLY A 57 -9.66 -8.41 17.38
N ASP A 58 -8.50 -7.87 17.74
CA ASP A 58 -7.94 -8.00 19.09
C ASP A 58 -8.70 -7.12 20.07
N VAL A 59 -9.46 -7.75 20.96
CA VAL A 59 -10.31 -7.06 21.93
C VAL A 59 -9.60 -6.68 23.22
N SER A 60 -8.47 -7.30 23.54
CA SER A 60 -7.73 -7.15 24.80
C SER A 60 -7.21 -5.73 25.04
N SER A 61 -7.02 -4.95 24.00
CA SER A 61 -6.55 -3.57 24.08
C SER A 61 -7.66 -2.57 24.49
N PHE A 62 -8.92 -3.04 24.59
CA PHE A 62 -10.05 -2.21 24.99
C PHE A 62 -10.59 -2.60 26.37
N PRO A 63 -11.02 -1.62 27.19
CA PRO A 63 -10.81 -0.17 27.07
C PRO A 63 -9.47 0.31 27.66
N SER A 64 -8.56 -0.60 28.00
CA SER A 64 -7.33 -0.28 28.75
C SER A 64 -6.36 0.60 27.96
N THR A 65 -5.99 0.17 26.76
CA THR A 65 -5.05 0.91 25.90
C THR A 65 -5.75 2.00 25.10
N TYR A 66 -6.89 1.67 24.52
CA TYR A 66 -7.73 2.58 23.73
C TYR A 66 -9.11 2.74 24.39
N SER A 67 -9.69 3.94 24.28
CA SER A 67 -11.04 4.20 24.73
C SER A 67 -12.08 3.55 23.81
N GLY A 68 -13.27 3.31 24.32
CA GLY A 68 -14.35 2.65 23.61
C GLY A 68 -14.29 1.14 23.74
N GLY A 69 -14.89 0.45 22.79
CA GLY A 69 -14.97 -1.01 22.70
C GLY A 69 -14.38 -1.53 21.39
N PRO A 70 -14.43 -2.86 21.20
CA PRO A 70 -13.91 -3.50 19.98
C PRO A 70 -14.54 -2.98 18.68
N GLU A 71 -15.76 -2.48 18.75
CA GLU A 71 -16.54 -1.91 17.65
C GLU A 71 -16.07 -0.52 17.22
N ARG A 72 -15.13 0.10 17.93
CA ARG A 72 -14.70 1.48 17.68
C ARG A 72 -14.19 1.67 16.24
N ALA A 73 -13.35 0.75 15.74
CA ALA A 73 -12.83 0.83 14.37
C ALA A 73 -13.97 0.83 13.35
N TYR A 74 -14.95 -0.04 13.53
CA TYR A 74 -16.14 -0.10 12.71
C TYR A 74 -16.95 1.21 12.76
N ASN A 75 -17.23 1.72 13.95
CA ASN A 75 -18.06 2.91 14.13
C ASN A 75 -17.41 4.15 13.50
N GLU A 76 -16.10 4.36 13.74
CA GLU A 76 -15.38 5.52 13.18
C GLU A 76 -15.25 5.41 11.65
N PHE A 77 -14.96 4.21 11.14
CA PHE A 77 -14.90 3.98 9.69
C PHE A 77 -16.25 4.16 9.01
N TYR A 78 -17.33 3.63 9.61
CA TYR A 78 -18.70 3.81 9.12
C TYR A 78 -19.05 5.30 8.99
N GLN A 79 -18.75 6.09 10.02
CA GLN A 79 -18.95 7.54 10.00
C GLN A 79 -18.14 8.23 8.89
N GLY A 80 -16.88 7.87 8.72
CA GLY A 80 -16.02 8.40 7.66
C GLY A 80 -16.56 8.10 6.26
N MET A 81 -16.98 6.87 6.03
CA MET A 81 -17.58 6.44 4.75
C MET A 81 -18.92 7.11 4.49
N GLN A 82 -19.74 7.29 5.54
CA GLN A 82 -21.01 8.01 5.45
C GLN A 82 -20.81 9.49 5.11
N GLN A 83 -19.83 10.15 5.73
CA GLN A 83 -19.49 11.56 5.45
C GLN A 83 -18.95 11.73 4.02
N TRP A 84 -18.19 10.77 3.52
CA TRP A 84 -17.71 10.80 2.14
C TRP A 84 -18.85 10.69 1.12
N GLY A 85 -19.86 9.86 1.40
CA GLY A 85 -21.07 9.78 0.60
C GLY A 85 -20.91 9.19 -0.82
N ARG A 86 -19.76 8.57 -1.12
CA ARG A 86 -19.54 7.92 -2.43
C ARG A 86 -20.39 6.67 -2.61
N TYR A 87 -20.60 5.93 -1.52
CA TYR A 87 -21.41 4.72 -1.49
C TYR A 87 -22.68 4.94 -0.68
N GLN A 88 -23.79 4.38 -1.15
CA GLN A 88 -24.96 4.18 -0.31
C GLN A 88 -24.66 3.03 0.65
N LEU A 89 -24.57 3.31 1.94
CA LEU A 89 -24.36 2.27 2.95
C LEU A 89 -25.64 1.48 3.16
N VAL A 90 -25.54 0.15 3.05
CA VAL A 90 -26.67 -0.77 3.22
C VAL A 90 -26.50 -1.64 4.47
N ALA A 91 -27.61 -2.10 5.02
CA ALA A 91 -27.63 -2.91 6.24
C ALA A 91 -27.57 -4.43 5.94
N ASP A 92 -27.97 -4.85 4.75
CA ASP A 92 -27.88 -6.24 4.32
C ASP A 92 -26.73 -6.42 3.33
N PRO A 93 -25.78 -7.33 3.59
CA PRO A 93 -24.68 -7.59 2.66
C PRO A 93 -25.14 -8.07 1.28
N LYS A 94 -26.34 -8.66 1.16
CA LYS A 94 -26.92 -9.09 -0.11
C LYS A 94 -27.27 -7.93 -1.04
N ASP A 95 -27.49 -6.73 -0.48
CA ASP A 95 -27.81 -5.53 -1.24
C ASP A 95 -26.57 -4.75 -1.68
N ALA A 96 -25.38 -5.17 -1.27
CA ALA A 96 -24.13 -4.47 -1.52
C ALA A 96 -23.51 -4.87 -2.87
N ASP A 97 -22.85 -3.91 -3.50
CA ASP A 97 -21.97 -4.14 -4.65
C ASP A 97 -20.53 -4.45 -4.20
N VAL A 98 -20.18 -4.04 -2.98
CA VAL A 98 -18.86 -4.24 -2.38
C VAL A 98 -18.99 -4.31 -0.85
N ILE A 99 -18.13 -5.10 -0.22
CA ILE A 99 -18.09 -5.24 1.24
C ILE A 99 -16.75 -4.68 1.75
N PHE A 100 -16.80 -3.79 2.73
CA PHE A 100 -15.64 -3.28 3.45
C PHE A 100 -15.56 -3.96 4.82
N ALA A 101 -14.57 -4.84 5.01
CA ALA A 101 -14.35 -5.60 6.23
C ALA A 101 -13.23 -4.93 7.03
N ILE A 102 -13.58 -4.28 8.15
CA ILE A 102 -12.62 -3.53 8.96
C ILE A 102 -12.40 -4.20 10.31
N ARG A 103 -11.12 -4.23 10.76
CA ARG A 103 -10.74 -4.73 12.06
C ARG A 103 -9.51 -4.01 12.63
N PHE A 104 -9.45 -3.99 13.95
CA PHE A 104 -8.25 -3.62 14.71
C PHE A 104 -7.41 -4.88 15.00
N VAL A 105 -6.09 -4.78 14.86
CA VAL A 105 -5.14 -5.87 15.10
C VAL A 105 -4.01 -5.38 15.99
N ASP A 106 -3.81 -6.06 17.13
CA ASP A 106 -2.74 -5.78 18.11
C ASP A 106 -2.09 -7.11 18.53
N SER A 107 -1.56 -7.83 17.55
CA SER A 107 -1.00 -9.18 17.77
C SER A 107 0.46 -9.12 18.18
N PRO A 108 0.91 -10.07 19.05
CA PRO A 108 2.33 -10.25 19.35
C PRO A 108 3.15 -10.42 18.05
N GLY A 109 4.22 -9.66 17.92
CA GLY A 109 5.07 -9.66 16.72
C GLY A 109 4.85 -8.52 15.75
N LEU A 110 3.79 -7.73 15.92
CA LEU A 110 3.68 -6.44 15.25
C LEU A 110 4.48 -5.38 16.03
N SER A 111 5.16 -4.49 15.29
CA SER A 111 5.85 -3.34 15.90
C SER A 111 4.87 -2.33 16.48
N HIS A 112 3.72 -2.18 15.82
CA HIS A 112 2.63 -1.30 16.20
C HIS A 112 1.29 -1.97 15.92
N PRO A 113 0.23 -1.65 16.68
CA PRO A 113 -1.12 -2.03 16.34
C PRO A 113 -1.53 -1.48 14.98
N GLN A 114 -2.44 -2.15 14.31
CA GLN A 114 -2.87 -1.81 12.95
C GLN A 114 -4.39 -1.75 12.84
N ILE A 115 -4.86 -0.87 11.97
CA ILE A 115 -6.20 -0.95 11.38
C ILE A 115 -6.07 -1.64 10.03
N ARG A 116 -6.79 -2.74 9.85
CA ARG A 116 -6.80 -3.49 8.59
C ARG A 116 -8.18 -3.39 7.95
N LEU A 117 -8.19 -3.07 6.67
CA LEU A 117 -9.38 -3.03 5.84
C LEU A 117 -9.23 -4.03 4.70
N GLY A 118 -10.15 -4.97 4.60
CA GLY A 118 -10.35 -5.81 3.43
C GLY A 118 -11.49 -5.25 2.59
N ILE A 119 -11.33 -5.19 1.27
CA ILE A 119 -12.40 -4.90 0.32
C ILE A 119 -12.73 -6.19 -0.40
N MET A 120 -13.96 -6.66 -0.22
CA MET A 120 -14.39 -7.98 -0.67
C MET A 120 -15.43 -7.86 -1.78
N ASP A 121 -15.56 -8.92 -2.57
CA ASP A 121 -16.68 -9.06 -3.50
C ASP A 121 -18.03 -9.08 -2.75
N PRO A 122 -19.16 -8.86 -3.43
CA PRO A 122 -20.47 -8.81 -2.78
C PRO A 122 -20.89 -10.11 -2.07
N HIS A 123 -20.25 -11.23 -2.41
CA HIS A 123 -20.49 -12.52 -1.74
C HIS A 123 -19.54 -12.74 -0.55
N GLY A 124 -18.57 -11.83 -0.33
CA GLY A 124 -17.58 -11.93 0.74
C GLY A 124 -16.55 -13.05 0.58
N ALA A 125 -16.51 -13.69 -0.61
CA ALA A 125 -15.66 -14.84 -0.86
C ALA A 125 -14.25 -14.49 -1.36
N ILE A 126 -14.11 -13.36 -2.08
CA ILE A 126 -12.86 -12.95 -2.72
C ILE A 126 -12.44 -11.58 -2.22
N ALA A 127 -11.20 -11.49 -1.73
CA ALA A 127 -10.60 -10.21 -1.42
C ALA A 127 -10.20 -9.51 -2.73
N LEU A 128 -10.77 -8.34 -2.96
CA LEU A 128 -10.51 -7.50 -4.13
C LEU A 128 -9.34 -6.55 -3.89
N TRP A 129 -9.19 -6.03 -2.65
CA TRP A 129 -8.15 -5.10 -2.23
C TRP A 129 -7.97 -5.13 -0.71
N GLY A 130 -6.95 -4.45 -0.21
CA GLY A 130 -6.76 -4.31 1.23
C GLY A 130 -5.77 -3.22 1.61
N PHE A 131 -5.95 -2.70 2.81
CA PHE A 131 -5.06 -1.73 3.44
C PHE A 131 -4.69 -2.21 4.85
N ALA A 132 -3.52 -1.82 5.31
CA ALA A 132 -3.07 -2.02 6.68
C ALA A 132 -2.30 -0.79 7.12
N GLU A 133 -2.91 -0.02 8.02
CA GLU A 133 -2.35 1.23 8.52
C GLU A 133 -1.91 1.06 9.98
N GLU A 134 -0.68 1.48 10.30
CA GLU A 134 -0.14 1.41 11.64
C GLU A 134 -0.65 2.56 12.51
N ILE A 135 -1.00 2.23 13.77
CA ILE A 135 -1.36 3.24 14.76
C ILE A 135 -0.09 3.72 15.43
N ASN A 136 0.24 4.99 15.26
CA ASN A 136 1.42 5.60 15.87
C ASN A 136 1.42 5.44 17.40
N ALA A 137 2.54 4.98 17.95
CA ALA A 137 2.72 4.82 19.37
C ALA A 137 2.62 6.16 20.11
N ALA A 138 1.94 6.15 21.24
CA ALA A 138 1.86 7.30 22.14
C ALA A 138 1.79 6.86 23.61
N VAL A 139 2.44 7.63 24.48
CA VAL A 139 2.52 7.31 25.91
C VAL A 139 1.17 7.56 26.60
N ARG A 140 0.55 8.72 26.33
CA ARG A 140 -0.70 9.12 26.99
C ARG A 140 -1.90 8.53 26.26
N LYS A 141 -2.88 8.01 27.03
CA LYS A 141 -4.11 7.43 26.47
C LYS A 141 -4.83 8.36 25.50
N LYS A 142 -4.98 9.65 25.83
CA LYS A 142 -5.58 10.67 24.94
C LYS A 142 -4.87 10.72 23.58
N ASN A 143 -3.55 10.63 23.56
CA ASN A 143 -2.78 10.68 22.32
C ASN A 143 -2.90 9.37 21.54
N ARG A 144 -2.97 8.22 22.23
CA ARG A 144 -3.27 6.93 21.59
C ARG A 144 -4.63 6.93 20.92
N ASP A 145 -5.63 7.46 21.60
CA ASP A 145 -6.98 7.61 21.05
C ASP A 145 -6.98 8.53 19.82
N ALA A 146 -6.25 9.64 19.86
CA ALA A 146 -6.11 10.54 18.73
C ALA A 146 -5.38 9.86 17.54
N SER A 147 -4.31 9.10 17.81
CA SER A 147 -3.63 8.31 16.77
C SER A 147 -4.55 7.25 16.16
N PHE A 148 -5.36 6.59 16.98
CA PHE A 148 -6.34 5.60 16.51
C PHE A 148 -7.32 6.24 15.51
N SER A 149 -7.96 7.34 15.89
CA SER A 149 -8.91 8.04 15.01
C SER A 149 -8.24 8.61 13.75
N ALA A 150 -6.99 9.11 13.87
CA ALA A 150 -6.23 9.56 12.71
C ALA A 150 -5.95 8.41 11.73
N THR A 151 -5.62 7.22 12.23
CA THR A 151 -5.41 6.04 11.40
C THR A 151 -6.69 5.60 10.67
N ILE A 152 -7.86 5.65 11.34
CA ILE A 152 -9.14 5.40 10.66
C ILE A 152 -9.39 6.42 9.54
N THR A 153 -9.11 7.70 9.81
CA THR A 153 -9.23 8.75 8.78
C THR A 153 -8.30 8.49 7.60
N GLN A 154 -7.07 8.00 7.86
CA GLN A 154 -6.14 7.62 6.80
C GLN A 154 -6.68 6.46 5.96
N VAL A 155 -7.21 5.41 6.58
CA VAL A 155 -7.83 4.28 5.86
C VAL A 155 -8.97 4.74 4.94
N VAL A 156 -9.82 5.69 5.39
CA VAL A 156 -10.85 6.28 4.53
C VAL A 156 -10.22 7.04 3.36
N SER A 157 -9.17 7.82 3.62
CA SER A 157 -8.42 8.54 2.58
C SER A 157 -7.80 7.61 1.55
N ASP A 158 -7.27 6.45 1.97
CA ASP A 158 -6.67 5.47 1.08
C ASP A 158 -7.71 4.87 0.12
N VAL A 159 -8.92 4.59 0.63
CA VAL A 159 -10.04 4.17 -0.23
C VAL A 159 -10.40 5.27 -1.23
N GLN A 160 -10.43 6.53 -0.80
CA GLN A 160 -10.70 7.67 -1.70
C GLN A 160 -9.63 7.78 -2.80
N GLN A 161 -8.36 7.64 -2.43
CA GLN A 161 -7.24 7.69 -3.37
C GLN A 161 -7.26 6.52 -4.35
N LEU A 162 -7.60 5.31 -3.87
CA LEU A 162 -7.74 4.13 -4.71
C LEU A 162 -8.77 4.38 -5.83
N LEU A 163 -9.92 4.98 -5.49
CA LEU A 163 -10.94 5.29 -6.49
C LEU A 163 -10.51 6.42 -7.44
N ALA A 164 -9.80 7.43 -6.92
CA ALA A 164 -9.29 8.53 -7.74
C ALA A 164 -8.25 8.07 -8.76
N THR A 165 -7.37 7.16 -8.37
CA THR A 165 -6.30 6.62 -9.24
C THR A 165 -6.82 5.55 -10.21
N GLY A 166 -7.78 4.74 -9.77
CA GLY A 166 -8.38 3.70 -10.61
C GLY A 166 -9.39 4.21 -11.64
N GLY A 167 -9.91 5.42 -11.47
CA GLY A 167 -10.81 6.10 -12.40
C GLY A 167 -10.11 6.87 -13.53
N GLY A 168 -8.78 6.71 -13.70
CA GLY A 168 -8.05 7.28 -14.82
C GLY A 168 -8.64 6.86 -16.16
N PRO A 169 -8.52 7.68 -17.23
CA PRO A 169 -9.12 7.37 -18.52
C PRO A 169 -8.60 6.02 -18.98
N ALA A 170 -9.51 5.12 -19.34
CA ALA A 170 -9.18 3.91 -20.06
C ALA A 170 -8.35 4.36 -21.29
N GLN A 171 -7.07 4.01 -21.29
CA GLN A 171 -6.24 4.27 -22.48
C GLN A 171 -6.81 3.42 -23.62
N PRO A 172 -7.00 4.05 -24.80
CA PRO A 172 -7.56 3.37 -25.97
C PRO A 172 -6.67 2.26 -26.50
#